data_ac572afe52b61b663cc22f480836dccd
#
_entry.id   ac572afe52b61b663cc22f480836dccd
#
_cell.length_a   1.000
_cell.length_b   1.000
_cell.length_c   1.000
_cell.angle_alpha   90.00
_cell.angle_beta   90.00
_cell.angle_gamma   90.00
#
_symmetry.space_group_name_H-M   'P 1'
#
loop_
_entity.id
_entity.type
_entity.pdbx_description
1 polymer ?
#
loop_
_entity_poly.entity_id
_entity_poly.type
_entity_poly.pdbx_seq_one_letter_code
_entity_poly.pdbx_strand_id
1 'polypeptide(L)'
;LSELLNRRLNLLGERTHLSLLEQCLHGIERECLRVTADARLAQTPHPEELGSALTNDQITTDYSESLLEFITPALPDPADTLASLDKIHRFAYSKLGNEFLWSPSMPCPLPAEEDIPIAYYGTSNIGQLKYVYRKGLALRYGKTMQCIAGIHYNFSLPEALWPVLKQAEGFVGTDRDYQSDAYIALIRNFRRYSWLLMYLFGASPALDAGFLRGRSHQLEQLDADTLYLPFATSLRMSDLGYQSNAQAGLTPCYNNLDSYIDSLRKAVATPYPPYVEIGTHKDGEWVQLNTNILQIENEYYSNIRPKRVTYTGERPIQALVARGVQYVEVRLLDINPFLPVGIDLPQARFLDAFLLYCALQESPQFESSECGNCTSNFLSVVKEGRRPGLQLQRQGQAVELKEWAAELLEKIAPVAALLDQVHGGDAHSKALDDQFAKVKDVSLTPSAKVLASMTEHKESFAQFSMRQSQAHAEYFRDTPLSQEDQAAFEAKAKQSLLEQAETEKIEEGDFDLFVASYQASILAISN
;
A
#
# COMPACT_ATOMS: atom_id res chain seq x y z
N LEU A 1 18.31 -22.08 8.52
CA LEU A 1 18.26 -20.72 9.09
C LEU A 1 19.70 -20.17 9.17
N SER A 2 19.85 -18.84 9.02
CA SER A 2 21.14 -18.19 9.26
C SER A 2 21.50 -18.21 10.75
N GLU A 3 22.80 -18.11 11.06
CA GLU A 3 23.26 -18.06 12.46
C GLU A 3 22.67 -16.85 13.20
N LEU A 4 22.59 -15.70 12.51
CA LEU A 4 22.00 -14.47 13.07
C LEU A 4 20.52 -14.65 13.41
N LEU A 5 19.73 -15.24 12.49
CA LEU A 5 18.30 -15.49 12.73
C LEU A 5 18.11 -16.39 13.95
N ASN A 6 18.89 -17.50 14.03
CA ASN A 6 18.82 -18.40 15.18
C ASN A 6 19.14 -17.69 16.51
N ARG A 7 20.19 -16.86 16.55
CA ARG A 7 20.54 -16.09 17.75
C ARG A 7 19.42 -15.12 18.15
N ARG A 8 18.84 -14.40 17.20
CA ARG A 8 17.73 -13.46 17.45
C ARG A 8 16.47 -14.19 17.93
N LEU A 9 16.12 -15.31 17.32
CA LEU A 9 14.95 -16.11 17.74
C LEU A 9 15.13 -16.64 19.19
N ASN A 10 16.32 -17.15 19.53
CA ASN A 10 16.59 -17.61 20.87
C ASN A 10 16.51 -16.47 21.90
N LEU A 11 17.08 -15.31 21.59
CA LEU A 11 17.03 -14.14 22.47
C LEU A 11 15.58 -13.65 22.69
N LEU A 12 14.79 -13.55 21.63
CA LEU A 12 13.41 -13.08 21.70
C LEU A 12 12.45 -14.13 22.31
N GLY A 13 12.80 -15.41 22.25
CA GLY A 13 12.07 -16.50 22.90
C GLY A 13 12.28 -16.58 24.44
N GLU A 14 13.23 -15.82 24.98
CA GLU A 14 13.40 -15.72 26.44
C GLU A 14 12.20 -15.00 27.07
N ARG A 15 11.76 -15.48 28.24
CA ARG A 15 10.58 -14.93 28.94
C ARG A 15 10.65 -13.41 29.17
N THR A 16 11.84 -12.86 29.35
CA THR A 16 12.09 -11.43 29.59
C THR A 16 11.88 -10.57 28.33
N HIS A 17 11.99 -11.16 27.14
CA HIS A 17 11.90 -10.43 25.88
C HIS A 17 10.64 -10.78 25.07
N LEU A 18 10.03 -11.94 25.37
CA LEU A 18 8.87 -12.44 24.62
C LEU A 18 7.72 -11.43 24.59
N SER A 19 7.41 -10.81 25.75
CA SER A 19 6.34 -9.82 25.88
C SER A 19 6.59 -8.51 25.11
N LEU A 20 7.82 -8.25 24.63
CA LEU A 20 8.07 -7.09 23.78
C LEU A 20 7.31 -7.21 22.46
N LEU A 21 7.23 -8.41 21.89
CA LEU A 21 6.55 -8.63 20.61
C LEU A 21 5.03 -8.47 20.68
N GLU A 22 4.42 -8.48 21.88
CA GLU A 22 3.00 -8.13 22.07
C GLU A 22 2.69 -6.67 21.73
N GLN A 23 3.72 -5.82 21.65
CA GLN A 23 3.61 -4.39 21.39
C GLN A 23 3.87 -4.03 19.92
N CYS A 24 4.00 -5.00 19.02
CA CYS A 24 3.96 -4.72 17.59
C CYS A 24 2.66 -4.01 17.24
N LEU A 25 2.70 -3.03 16.34
CA LEU A 25 1.51 -2.30 15.92
C LEU A 25 1.19 -2.56 14.46
N HIS A 26 -0.10 -2.65 14.18
CA HIS A 26 -0.66 -2.92 12.86
C HIS A 26 -1.65 -1.83 12.48
N GLY A 27 -1.54 -1.31 11.28
CA GLY A 27 -2.50 -0.37 10.70
C GLY A 27 -2.81 -0.78 9.26
N ILE A 28 -4.05 -0.57 8.84
CA ILE A 28 -4.49 -0.88 7.47
C ILE A 28 -5.07 0.38 6.86
N GLU A 29 -4.64 0.68 5.63
CA GLU A 29 -5.26 1.65 4.75
C GLU A 29 -5.89 0.88 3.58
N ARG A 30 -7.17 1.08 3.31
CA ARG A 30 -7.85 0.48 2.17
C ARG A 30 -8.42 1.55 1.27
N GLU A 31 -7.99 1.54 0.03
CA GLU A 31 -8.57 2.33 -1.05
C GLU A 31 -9.76 1.59 -1.67
N CYS A 32 -10.83 2.31 -2.05
CA CYS A 32 -11.98 1.74 -2.76
C CYS A 32 -12.74 2.78 -3.56
N LEU A 33 -13.01 2.48 -4.83
CA LEU A 33 -13.85 3.32 -5.68
C LEU A 33 -15.32 3.25 -5.24
N ARG A 34 -16.00 4.40 -5.25
CA ARG A 34 -17.46 4.46 -5.19
C ARG A 34 -18.01 4.24 -6.60
N VAL A 35 -18.98 3.35 -6.73
CA VAL A 35 -19.59 3.01 -8.00
C VAL A 35 -21.12 3.01 -7.90
N THR A 36 -21.77 3.25 -9.02
CA THR A 36 -23.22 3.14 -9.17
C THR A 36 -23.66 1.68 -9.38
N ALA A 37 -24.95 1.40 -9.32
CA ALA A 37 -25.50 0.04 -9.48
C ALA A 37 -25.22 -0.58 -10.87
N ASP A 38 -24.93 0.22 -11.87
CA ASP A 38 -24.53 -0.20 -13.23
C ASP A 38 -23.00 -0.27 -13.41
N ALA A 39 -22.26 -0.40 -12.30
CA ALA A 39 -20.81 -0.56 -12.24
C ALA A 39 -20.01 0.62 -12.85
N ARG A 40 -20.54 1.84 -12.83
CA ARG A 40 -19.84 3.03 -13.31
C ARG A 40 -19.24 3.80 -12.15
N LEU A 41 -18.15 4.51 -12.43
CA LEU A 41 -17.53 5.40 -11.45
C LEU A 41 -18.56 6.45 -10.95
N ALA A 42 -18.76 6.56 -9.64
CA ALA A 42 -19.62 7.57 -9.05
C ALA A 42 -19.11 8.97 -9.39
N GLN A 43 -20.03 9.89 -9.72
CA GLN A 43 -19.73 11.28 -10.06
C GLN A 43 -20.17 12.26 -8.95
N THR A 44 -20.70 11.73 -7.86
CA THR A 44 -21.09 12.51 -6.69
C THR A 44 -19.84 12.99 -5.93
N PRO A 45 -19.89 14.16 -5.29
CA PRO A 45 -18.81 14.61 -4.41
C PRO A 45 -18.62 13.65 -3.22
N HIS A 46 -17.50 13.79 -2.51
CA HIS A 46 -17.28 13.10 -1.24
C HIS A 46 -18.45 13.39 -0.28
N PRO A 47 -19.11 12.36 0.27
CA PRO A 47 -20.27 12.57 1.14
C PRO A 47 -19.87 13.35 2.40
N GLU A 48 -20.53 14.50 2.64
CA GLU A 48 -20.27 15.35 3.81
C GLU A 48 -20.49 14.59 5.13
N GLU A 49 -21.40 13.64 5.15
CA GLU A 49 -21.69 12.80 6.32
C GLU A 49 -20.55 11.87 6.70
N LEU A 50 -19.58 11.64 5.81
CA LEU A 50 -18.34 10.93 6.11
C LEU A 50 -17.28 11.85 6.74
N GLY A 51 -17.53 13.15 6.80
CA GLY A 51 -16.61 14.17 7.29
C GLY A 51 -15.69 14.73 6.21
N SER A 52 -14.73 15.53 6.63
CA SER A 52 -13.76 16.17 5.75
C SER A 52 -12.70 15.22 5.23
N ALA A 53 -12.50 15.15 3.93
CA ALA A 53 -11.38 14.42 3.33
C ALA A 53 -10.00 15.00 3.73
N LEU A 54 -9.94 16.25 4.19
CA LEU A 54 -8.69 16.89 4.62
C LEU A 54 -8.28 16.50 6.05
N THR A 55 -9.22 16.44 6.97
CA THR A 55 -8.95 16.39 8.43
C THR A 55 -9.54 15.17 9.13
N ASN A 56 -10.36 14.34 8.47
CA ASN A 56 -10.77 13.07 9.03
C ASN A 56 -9.61 12.06 8.93
N ASP A 57 -9.14 11.55 10.07
CA ASP A 57 -8.01 10.63 10.16
C ASP A 57 -8.35 9.17 9.84
N GLN A 58 -9.62 8.83 9.63
CA GLN A 58 -10.08 7.47 9.33
C GLN A 58 -10.74 7.33 7.96
N ILE A 59 -11.32 8.40 7.40
CA ILE A 59 -11.99 8.39 6.11
C ILE A 59 -11.55 9.61 5.32
N THR A 60 -10.81 9.37 4.24
CA THR A 60 -10.34 10.40 3.32
C THR A 60 -10.55 9.95 1.87
N THR A 61 -9.95 10.65 0.93
CA THR A 61 -9.86 10.25 -0.48
C THR A 61 -8.39 10.09 -0.86
N ASP A 62 -8.09 9.15 -1.75
CA ASP A 62 -6.77 9.07 -2.36
C ASP A 62 -6.66 10.07 -3.52
N TYR A 63 -6.69 9.61 -4.77
CA TYR A 63 -6.53 10.49 -5.93
C TYR A 63 -7.84 11.12 -6.40
N SER A 64 -8.85 10.27 -6.61
CA SER A 64 -10.15 10.70 -7.12
C SER A 64 -11.10 11.03 -5.98
N GLU A 65 -11.98 12.00 -6.21
CA GLU A 65 -13.14 12.29 -5.33
C GLU A 65 -13.99 11.03 -5.09
N SER A 66 -13.98 10.11 -6.04
CA SER A 66 -14.71 8.84 -5.97
C SER A 66 -13.88 7.69 -5.38
N LEU A 67 -12.61 7.90 -5.07
CA LEU A 67 -11.73 6.89 -4.47
C LEU A 67 -11.58 7.17 -2.98
N LEU A 68 -12.41 6.51 -2.17
CA LEU A 68 -12.30 6.57 -0.71
C LEU A 68 -11.06 5.83 -0.23
N GLU A 69 -10.49 6.32 0.85
CA GLU A 69 -9.40 5.68 1.58
C GLU A 69 -9.79 5.57 3.05
N PHE A 70 -9.84 4.34 3.56
CA PHE A 70 -10.16 4.01 4.94
C PHE A 70 -8.91 3.67 5.72
N ILE A 71 -8.71 4.34 6.85
CA ILE A 71 -7.49 4.27 7.66
C ILE A 71 -7.84 3.81 9.07
N THR A 72 -7.29 2.69 9.51
CA THR A 72 -7.45 2.23 10.89
C THR A 72 -6.46 2.91 11.83
N PRO A 73 -6.76 3.00 13.12
CA PRO A 73 -5.72 3.25 14.12
C PRO A 73 -4.66 2.14 14.09
N ALA A 74 -3.45 2.43 14.55
CA ALA A 74 -2.41 1.43 14.77
C ALA A 74 -2.67 0.68 16.08
N LEU A 75 -2.95 -0.63 16.00
CA LEU A 75 -3.36 -1.47 17.11
C LEU A 75 -2.43 -2.67 17.31
N PRO A 76 -2.28 -3.19 18.53
CA PRO A 76 -1.39 -4.33 18.81
C PRO A 76 -1.90 -5.67 18.26
N ASP A 77 -3.22 -5.85 18.15
CA ASP A 77 -3.82 -7.07 17.61
C ASP A 77 -4.33 -6.84 16.17
N PRO A 78 -3.86 -7.58 15.17
CA PRO A 78 -4.38 -7.48 13.82
C PRO A 78 -5.88 -7.80 13.73
N ALA A 79 -6.44 -8.59 14.67
CA ALA A 79 -7.88 -8.83 14.73
C ALA A 79 -8.67 -7.56 15.06
N ASP A 80 -8.17 -6.75 16.02
CA ASP A 80 -8.79 -5.46 16.37
C ASP A 80 -8.64 -4.44 15.24
N THR A 81 -7.51 -4.47 14.53
CA THR A 81 -7.29 -3.64 13.33
C THR A 81 -8.31 -3.96 12.24
N LEU A 82 -8.55 -5.25 11.97
CA LEU A 82 -9.57 -5.68 11.00
C LEU A 82 -10.98 -5.36 11.47
N ALA A 83 -11.28 -5.51 12.75
CA ALA A 83 -12.57 -5.12 13.32
C ALA A 83 -12.81 -3.60 13.20
N SER A 84 -11.76 -2.79 13.38
CA SER A 84 -11.82 -1.34 13.14
C SER A 84 -12.11 -1.04 11.67
N LEU A 85 -11.43 -1.71 10.73
CA LEU A 85 -11.67 -1.55 9.30
C LEU A 85 -13.11 -1.94 8.91
N ASP A 86 -13.64 -3.02 9.47
CA ASP A 86 -15.04 -3.45 9.29
C ASP A 86 -16.04 -2.38 9.77
N LYS A 87 -15.80 -1.79 10.95
CA LYS A 87 -16.64 -0.71 11.49
C LYS A 87 -16.62 0.54 10.59
N ILE A 88 -15.45 0.92 10.05
CA ILE A 88 -15.34 2.04 9.10
C ILE A 88 -16.19 1.77 7.85
N HIS A 89 -16.14 0.55 7.30
CA HIS A 89 -16.98 0.18 6.15
C HIS A 89 -18.47 0.24 6.46
N ARG A 90 -18.91 -0.26 7.62
CA ARG A 90 -20.32 -0.19 8.05
C ARG A 90 -20.80 1.26 8.18
N PHE A 91 -19.95 2.12 8.76
CA PHE A 91 -20.26 3.55 8.82
C PHE A 91 -20.37 4.16 7.42
N ALA A 92 -19.40 3.89 6.55
CA ALA A 92 -19.44 4.39 5.17
C ALA A 92 -20.72 3.95 4.45
N TYR A 93 -21.08 2.66 4.51
CA TYR A 93 -22.31 2.15 3.89
C TYR A 93 -23.58 2.76 4.47
N SER A 94 -23.59 3.20 5.73
CA SER A 94 -24.73 3.93 6.30
C SER A 94 -24.96 5.31 5.68
N LYS A 95 -23.95 5.84 4.93
CA LYS A 95 -23.99 7.20 4.33
C LYS A 95 -23.92 7.20 2.80
N LEU A 96 -23.56 6.09 2.16
CA LEU A 96 -23.36 6.01 0.71
C LEU A 96 -24.66 5.93 -0.12
N GLY A 97 -25.82 5.81 0.52
CA GLY A 97 -27.11 5.71 -0.19
C GLY A 97 -27.14 4.50 -1.13
N ASN A 98 -27.30 4.75 -2.43
CA ASN A 98 -27.39 3.71 -3.46
C ASN A 98 -26.04 3.38 -4.12
N GLU A 99 -24.95 3.96 -3.67
CA GLU A 99 -23.63 3.66 -4.18
C GLU A 99 -23.04 2.40 -3.51
N PHE A 100 -22.06 1.81 -4.18
CA PHE A 100 -21.34 0.63 -3.74
C PHE A 100 -19.83 0.94 -3.67
N LEU A 101 -19.12 0.23 -2.81
CA LEU A 101 -17.67 0.20 -2.81
C LEU A 101 -17.20 -0.93 -3.73
N TRP A 102 -16.40 -0.57 -4.73
CA TRP A 102 -15.85 -1.50 -5.70
C TRP A 102 -14.90 -2.49 -5.03
N SER A 103 -15.12 -3.79 -5.23
CA SER A 103 -14.42 -4.82 -4.47
C SER A 103 -13.00 -5.13 -4.93
N PRO A 104 -12.63 -5.16 -6.24
CA PRO A 104 -11.25 -5.47 -6.66
C PRO A 104 -10.35 -4.23 -6.72
N SER A 105 -9.04 -4.48 -6.87
CA SER A 105 -8.04 -3.42 -7.04
C SER A 105 -8.09 -2.74 -8.41
N MET A 106 -8.30 -3.52 -9.48
CA MET A 106 -8.45 -2.93 -10.82
C MET A 106 -9.79 -2.20 -10.92
N PRO A 107 -9.81 -1.01 -11.56
CA PRO A 107 -10.99 -0.15 -11.53
C PRO A 107 -12.19 -0.70 -12.30
N CYS A 108 -13.35 -0.16 -11.98
CA CYS A 108 -14.59 -0.31 -12.75
C CYS A 108 -14.44 0.24 -14.18
N PRO A 109 -15.37 -0.04 -15.10
CA PRO A 109 -15.43 0.68 -16.37
C PRO A 109 -15.41 2.19 -16.13
N LEU A 110 -14.32 2.84 -16.58
CA LEU A 110 -14.07 4.26 -16.31
C LEU A 110 -14.68 5.14 -17.41
N PRO A 111 -15.17 6.35 -17.06
CA PRO A 111 -15.59 7.35 -18.03
C PRO A 111 -14.39 7.87 -18.85
N ALA A 112 -14.60 8.85 -19.73
CA ALA A 112 -13.50 9.56 -20.36
C ALA A 112 -12.54 10.12 -19.30
N GLU A 113 -11.25 10.25 -19.63
CA GLU A 113 -10.22 10.57 -18.63
C GLU A 113 -10.44 11.97 -18.02
N GLU A 114 -10.93 12.91 -18.79
CA GLU A 114 -11.34 14.24 -18.33
C GLU A 114 -12.44 14.22 -17.28
N ASP A 115 -13.36 13.24 -17.37
CA ASP A 115 -14.52 13.09 -16.48
C ASP A 115 -14.22 12.34 -15.18
N ILE A 116 -12.98 11.87 -14.98
CA ILE A 116 -12.56 11.30 -13.69
C ILE A 116 -12.34 12.46 -12.71
N PRO A 117 -13.14 12.58 -11.63
CA PRO A 117 -13.05 13.70 -10.71
C PRO A 117 -11.80 13.62 -9.83
N ILE A 118 -11.05 14.71 -9.73
CA ILE A 118 -9.91 14.83 -8.82
C ILE A 118 -10.42 15.18 -7.42
N ALA A 119 -9.86 14.54 -6.38
CA ALA A 119 -10.22 14.78 -5.00
C ALA A 119 -10.00 16.25 -4.58
N TYR A 120 -10.99 16.82 -3.91
CA TYR A 120 -10.98 18.19 -3.42
C TYR A 120 -10.87 18.23 -1.90
N TYR A 121 -10.08 19.17 -1.37
CA TYR A 121 -9.73 19.25 0.05
C TYR A 121 -9.98 20.63 0.67
N GLY A 122 -10.89 21.41 0.09
CA GLY A 122 -11.20 22.75 0.58
C GLY A 122 -10.24 23.84 0.07
N THR A 123 -10.34 25.03 0.67
CA THR A 123 -9.70 26.26 0.19
C THR A 123 -8.44 26.65 0.95
N SER A 124 -8.09 25.95 2.03
CA SER A 124 -6.84 26.19 2.75
C SER A 124 -5.60 25.94 1.87
N ASN A 125 -4.47 26.53 2.19
CA ASN A 125 -3.22 26.32 1.43
C ASN A 125 -2.81 24.84 1.37
N ILE A 126 -2.97 24.10 2.46
CA ILE A 126 -2.68 22.67 2.47
C ILE A 126 -3.71 21.87 1.63
N GLY A 127 -4.97 22.26 1.64
CA GLY A 127 -6.01 21.67 0.78
C GLY A 127 -5.72 21.92 -0.70
N GLN A 128 -5.36 23.15 -1.06
CA GLN A 128 -4.96 23.52 -2.41
C GLN A 128 -3.68 22.78 -2.84
N LEU A 129 -2.68 22.64 -1.95
CA LEU A 129 -1.46 21.87 -2.23
C LEU A 129 -1.80 20.42 -2.61
N LYS A 130 -2.68 19.76 -1.84
CA LYS A 130 -3.14 18.39 -2.13
C LYS A 130 -3.87 18.30 -3.48
N TYR A 131 -4.67 19.29 -3.82
CA TYR A 131 -5.40 19.34 -5.08
C TYR A 131 -4.45 19.56 -6.28
N VAL A 132 -3.56 20.56 -6.20
CA VAL A 132 -2.56 20.85 -7.25
C VAL A 132 -1.61 19.68 -7.45
N TYR A 133 -1.18 19.02 -6.36
CA TYR A 133 -0.40 17.78 -6.44
C TYR A 133 -1.09 16.73 -7.31
N ARG A 134 -2.40 16.52 -7.13
CA ARG A 134 -3.20 15.57 -7.91
C ARG A 134 -3.41 16.01 -9.36
N LYS A 135 -3.57 17.31 -9.61
CA LYS A 135 -3.53 17.84 -10.99
C LYS A 135 -2.20 17.50 -11.67
N GLY A 136 -1.09 17.61 -10.94
CA GLY A 136 0.23 17.18 -11.40
C GLY A 136 0.32 15.68 -11.66
N LEU A 137 -0.26 14.82 -10.82
CA LEU A 137 -0.33 13.38 -11.07
C LEU A 137 -1.12 13.07 -12.36
N ALA A 138 -2.25 13.73 -12.58
CA ALA A 138 -3.03 13.62 -13.83
C ALA A 138 -2.19 13.97 -15.05
N LEU A 139 -1.48 15.09 -14.98
CA LEU A 139 -0.63 15.59 -16.05
C LEU A 139 0.52 14.63 -16.40
N ARG A 140 1.12 14.01 -15.39
CA ARG A 140 2.33 13.20 -15.49
C ARG A 140 2.04 11.73 -15.85
N TYR A 141 0.95 11.18 -15.32
CA TYR A 141 0.66 9.75 -15.35
C TYR A 141 -0.72 9.42 -15.93
N GLY A 142 -1.58 10.41 -16.13
CA GLY A 142 -2.98 10.22 -16.48
C GLY A 142 -3.86 9.88 -15.27
N LYS A 143 -5.16 10.19 -15.37
CA LYS A 143 -6.12 9.94 -14.30
C LYS A 143 -6.55 8.48 -14.18
N THR A 144 -6.56 7.76 -15.31
CA THR A 144 -6.96 6.34 -15.37
C THR A 144 -6.16 5.48 -14.40
N MET A 145 -4.83 5.66 -14.38
CA MET A 145 -3.92 4.91 -13.52
C MET A 145 -4.15 5.17 -12.04
N GLN A 146 -4.61 6.37 -11.69
CA GLN A 146 -4.87 6.81 -10.34
C GLN A 146 -6.18 6.23 -9.76
N CYS A 147 -6.97 5.52 -10.57
CA CYS A 147 -8.18 4.82 -10.13
C CYS A 147 -7.92 3.38 -9.66
N ILE A 148 -6.68 2.90 -9.75
CA ILE A 148 -6.28 1.62 -9.18
C ILE A 148 -6.28 1.75 -7.65
N ALA A 149 -6.85 0.76 -6.97
CA ALA A 149 -6.95 0.70 -5.52
C ALA A 149 -6.10 -0.43 -4.93
N GLY A 150 -5.66 -0.28 -3.69
CA GLY A 150 -4.87 -1.27 -2.99
C GLY A 150 -5.13 -1.30 -1.49
N ILE A 151 -4.38 -2.16 -0.82
CA ILE A 151 -4.29 -2.19 0.63
C ILE A 151 -2.86 -1.85 1.02
N HIS A 152 -2.71 -0.89 1.93
CA HIS A 152 -1.46 -0.65 2.62
C HIS A 152 -1.50 -1.32 4.00
N TYR A 153 -0.42 -2.03 4.34
CA TYR A 153 -0.26 -2.65 5.64
C TYR A 153 0.89 -1.98 6.37
N ASN A 154 0.57 -1.25 7.43
CA ASN A 154 1.54 -0.56 8.28
C ASN A 154 1.95 -1.50 9.41
N PHE A 155 3.25 -1.66 9.62
CA PHE A 155 3.80 -2.56 10.63
C PHE A 155 4.95 -1.90 11.38
N SER A 156 4.90 -1.94 12.71
CA SER A 156 6.01 -1.50 13.55
C SER A 156 6.39 -2.53 14.59
N LEU A 157 7.68 -2.63 14.85
CA LEU A 157 8.25 -3.33 15.99
C LEU A 157 8.36 -2.34 17.17
N PRO A 158 8.22 -2.81 18.42
CA PRO A 158 8.25 -1.92 19.59
C PRO A 158 9.64 -1.28 19.75
N GLU A 159 9.64 -0.01 20.14
CA GLU A 159 10.92 0.71 20.32
C GLU A 159 11.81 0.09 21.40
N ALA A 160 11.22 -0.57 22.41
CA ALA A 160 11.96 -1.27 23.46
C ALA A 160 12.72 -2.51 22.97
N LEU A 161 12.41 -3.01 21.78
CA LEU A 161 13.12 -4.15 21.15
C LEU A 161 14.55 -3.78 20.72
N TRP A 162 14.73 -2.57 20.21
CA TRP A 162 15.97 -2.17 19.56
C TRP A 162 17.18 -2.12 20.50
N PRO A 163 17.09 -1.57 21.71
CA PRO A 163 18.19 -1.65 22.69
C PRO A 163 18.61 -3.09 23.02
N VAL A 164 17.66 -4.02 23.09
CA VAL A 164 17.93 -5.45 23.39
C VAL A 164 18.74 -6.08 22.27
N LEU A 165 18.31 -5.94 21.03
CA LEU A 165 19.01 -6.47 19.85
C LEU A 165 20.38 -5.78 19.66
N LYS A 166 20.42 -4.47 19.77
CA LYS A 166 21.65 -3.66 19.68
C LYS A 166 22.71 -4.12 20.68
N GLN A 167 22.33 -4.34 21.94
CA GLN A 167 23.25 -4.81 22.98
C GLN A 167 23.75 -6.22 22.69
N ALA A 168 22.85 -7.13 22.29
CA ALA A 168 23.21 -8.52 21.98
C ALA A 168 24.15 -8.64 20.77
N GLU A 169 24.11 -7.70 19.85
CA GLU A 169 24.94 -7.66 18.64
C GLU A 169 26.20 -6.80 18.79
N GLY A 170 26.35 -6.07 19.88
CA GLY A 170 27.50 -5.21 20.12
C GLY A 170 27.58 -4.04 19.14
N PHE A 171 26.44 -3.56 18.63
CA PHE A 171 26.41 -2.44 17.68
C PHE A 171 26.85 -1.14 18.35
N VAL A 172 27.76 -0.41 17.66
CA VAL A 172 28.26 0.89 18.09
C VAL A 172 27.46 1.99 17.40
N GLY A 173 26.70 2.78 18.15
CA GLY A 173 25.82 3.84 17.64
C GLY A 173 24.66 4.08 18.61
N THR A 174 23.75 4.96 18.22
CA THR A 174 22.54 5.23 19.00
C THR A 174 21.47 4.13 18.78
N ASP A 175 20.46 4.06 19.64
CA ASP A 175 19.32 3.14 19.44
C ASP A 175 18.54 3.53 18.18
N ARG A 176 18.44 4.82 17.87
CA ARG A 176 17.84 5.35 16.66
C ARG A 176 18.56 4.87 15.39
N ASP A 177 19.90 4.87 15.41
CA ASP A 177 20.69 4.42 14.25
C ASP A 177 20.50 2.93 14.04
N TYR A 178 20.58 2.13 15.11
CA TYR A 178 20.33 0.69 15.04
C TYR A 178 18.89 0.39 14.52
N GLN A 179 17.88 1.07 15.06
CA GLN A 179 16.48 0.93 14.64
C GLN A 179 16.32 1.23 13.15
N SER A 180 16.90 2.34 12.68
CA SER A 180 16.81 2.74 11.27
C SER A 180 17.51 1.73 10.36
N ASP A 181 18.71 1.27 10.72
CA ASP A 181 19.45 0.24 9.97
C ASP A 181 18.69 -1.08 9.93
N ALA A 182 18.05 -1.47 11.04
CA ALA A 182 17.24 -2.69 11.12
C ALA A 182 15.98 -2.62 10.23
N TYR A 183 15.29 -1.48 10.19
CA TYR A 183 14.16 -1.29 9.26
C TYR A 183 14.60 -1.25 7.80
N ILE A 184 15.73 -0.64 7.49
CA ILE A 184 16.28 -0.67 6.12
C ILE A 184 16.71 -2.09 5.74
N ALA A 185 17.24 -2.87 6.67
CA ALA A 185 17.54 -4.29 6.48
C ALA A 185 16.26 -5.12 6.22
N LEU A 186 15.18 -4.86 6.97
CA LEU A 186 13.86 -5.43 6.72
C LEU A 186 13.39 -5.11 5.29
N ILE A 187 13.49 -3.86 4.85
CA ILE A 187 13.07 -3.43 3.52
C ILE A 187 13.90 -4.13 2.43
N ARG A 188 15.21 -4.32 2.60
CA ARG A 188 16.03 -5.09 1.66
C ARG A 188 15.55 -6.54 1.53
N ASN A 189 15.31 -7.21 2.66
CA ASN A 189 14.80 -8.58 2.67
C ASN A 189 13.37 -8.65 2.07
N PHE A 190 12.51 -7.70 2.41
CA PHE A 190 11.20 -7.57 1.78
C PHE A 190 11.29 -7.49 0.26
N ARG A 191 12.18 -6.68 -0.29
CA ARG A 191 12.36 -6.56 -1.73
C ARG A 191 12.86 -7.87 -2.38
N ARG A 192 13.70 -8.63 -1.67
CA ARG A 192 14.15 -9.96 -2.13
C ARG A 192 13.03 -10.97 -2.22
N TYR A 193 12.04 -10.86 -1.32
CA TYR A 193 11.01 -11.89 -1.14
C TYR A 193 9.58 -11.40 -1.46
N SER A 194 9.37 -10.15 -1.84
CA SER A 194 8.04 -9.59 -2.10
C SER A 194 7.26 -10.29 -3.22
N TRP A 195 7.95 -10.95 -4.14
CA TRP A 195 7.33 -11.80 -5.15
C TRP A 195 6.47 -12.92 -4.53
N LEU A 196 6.85 -13.42 -3.33
CA LEU A 196 6.08 -14.42 -2.60
C LEU A 196 4.69 -13.89 -2.21
N LEU A 197 4.61 -12.63 -1.75
CA LEU A 197 3.34 -12.00 -1.42
C LEU A 197 2.42 -11.88 -2.64
N MET A 198 2.98 -11.57 -3.82
CA MET A 198 2.21 -11.53 -5.06
C MET A 198 1.73 -12.91 -5.49
N TYR A 199 2.54 -13.94 -5.32
CA TYR A 199 2.13 -15.31 -5.57
C TYR A 199 0.97 -15.75 -4.67
N LEU A 200 1.06 -15.48 -3.38
CA LEU A 200 0.12 -15.93 -2.35
C LEU A 200 -1.17 -15.11 -2.28
N PHE A 201 -1.10 -13.79 -2.54
CA PHE A 201 -2.17 -12.83 -2.28
C PHE A 201 -2.55 -11.95 -3.47
N GLY A 202 -1.84 -12.04 -4.58
CA GLY A 202 -2.25 -11.36 -5.80
C GLY A 202 -3.68 -11.78 -6.19
N ALA A 203 -4.53 -10.79 -6.51
CA ALA A 203 -5.96 -11.00 -6.76
C ALA A 203 -6.47 -10.20 -7.98
N SER A 204 -5.55 -9.79 -8.86
CA SER A 204 -5.85 -8.92 -10.01
C SER A 204 -5.39 -9.53 -11.34
N PRO A 205 -5.88 -10.74 -11.71
CA PRO A 205 -5.45 -11.42 -12.95
C PRO A 205 -6.18 -10.92 -14.20
N ALA A 206 -7.20 -10.07 -14.04
CA ALA A 206 -8.05 -9.55 -15.11
C ALA A 206 -8.38 -8.06 -14.86
N LEU A 207 -8.82 -7.38 -15.91
CA LEU A 207 -9.22 -5.98 -15.88
C LEU A 207 -10.25 -5.67 -16.98
N ASP A 208 -10.95 -4.54 -16.82
CA ASP A 208 -11.81 -4.00 -17.87
C ASP A 208 -10.99 -3.50 -19.06
N ALA A 209 -11.35 -3.88 -20.27
CA ALA A 209 -10.58 -3.53 -21.48
C ALA A 209 -10.49 -2.01 -21.70
N GLY A 210 -11.48 -1.23 -21.26
CA GLY A 210 -11.50 0.23 -21.32
C GLY A 210 -10.38 0.88 -20.51
N PHE A 211 -9.84 0.20 -19.49
CA PHE A 211 -8.72 0.70 -18.71
C PHE A 211 -7.48 1.01 -19.54
N LEU A 212 -7.23 0.26 -20.60
CA LEU A 212 -6.04 0.45 -21.44
C LEU A 212 -6.14 1.63 -22.41
N ARG A 213 -7.32 2.21 -22.62
CA ARG A 213 -7.49 3.37 -23.50
C ARG A 213 -6.89 3.19 -24.90
N GLY A 214 -6.95 1.98 -25.44
CA GLY A 214 -6.36 1.65 -26.76
C GLY A 214 -4.84 1.53 -26.76
N ARG A 215 -4.16 1.55 -25.61
CA ARG A 215 -2.72 1.27 -25.53
C ARG A 215 -2.41 -0.16 -25.97
N SER A 216 -1.27 -0.34 -26.65
CA SER A 216 -0.79 -1.68 -27.01
C SER A 216 -0.51 -2.52 -25.76
N HIS A 217 -0.86 -3.81 -25.81
CA HIS A 217 -0.69 -4.75 -24.70
C HIS A 217 -0.48 -6.18 -25.21
N GLN A 218 -0.09 -7.06 -24.27
CA GLN A 218 0.09 -8.51 -24.51
C GLN A 218 -0.95 -9.35 -23.74
N LEU A 219 -2.03 -8.72 -23.27
CA LEU A 219 -3.09 -9.42 -22.57
C LEU A 219 -3.95 -10.22 -23.54
N GLU A 220 -4.51 -11.32 -23.06
CA GLU A 220 -5.49 -12.13 -23.76
C GLU A 220 -6.90 -11.57 -23.51
N GLN A 221 -7.80 -11.81 -24.47
CA GLN A 221 -9.20 -11.42 -24.36
C GLN A 221 -10.02 -12.58 -23.79
N LEU A 222 -10.69 -12.36 -22.65
CA LEU A 222 -11.59 -13.34 -22.07
C LEU A 222 -12.99 -13.23 -22.68
N ASP A 223 -13.48 -12.00 -22.83
CA ASP A 223 -14.74 -11.64 -23.48
C ASP A 223 -14.60 -10.26 -24.15
N ALA A 224 -15.70 -9.68 -24.65
CA ALA A 224 -15.67 -8.38 -25.36
C ALA A 224 -15.09 -7.23 -24.52
N ASP A 225 -15.28 -7.27 -23.19
CA ASP A 225 -14.99 -6.16 -22.28
C ASP A 225 -13.88 -6.52 -21.26
N THR A 226 -13.35 -7.75 -21.29
CA THR A 226 -12.39 -8.24 -20.30
C THR A 226 -11.09 -8.69 -20.93
N LEU A 227 -9.99 -8.15 -20.39
CA LEU A 227 -8.62 -8.59 -20.66
C LEU A 227 -8.02 -9.27 -19.43
N TYR A 228 -7.16 -10.27 -19.66
CA TYR A 228 -6.55 -11.05 -18.59
C TYR A 228 -5.21 -11.67 -19.01
N LEU A 229 -4.49 -12.25 -18.06
CA LEU A 229 -3.43 -13.22 -18.34
C LEU A 229 -3.73 -14.52 -17.59
N PRO A 230 -3.63 -15.69 -18.24
CA PRO A 230 -4.04 -16.98 -17.66
C PRO A 230 -3.33 -17.33 -16.35
N PHE A 231 -2.09 -16.87 -16.20
CA PHE A 231 -1.23 -17.18 -15.07
C PHE A 231 -0.89 -15.96 -14.20
N ALA A 232 -1.46 -14.78 -14.49
CA ALA A 232 -1.18 -13.58 -13.70
C ALA A 232 -1.68 -13.68 -12.27
N THR A 233 -0.90 -13.15 -11.34
CA THR A 233 -1.33 -12.97 -9.96
C THR A 233 -1.85 -11.56 -9.71
N SER A 234 -1.19 -10.53 -10.28
CA SER A 234 -1.58 -9.14 -10.10
C SER A 234 -1.19 -8.26 -11.29
N LEU A 235 -2.13 -8.01 -12.20
CA LEU A 235 -1.93 -7.02 -13.28
C LEU A 235 -1.82 -5.59 -12.74
N ARG A 236 -2.39 -5.31 -11.56
CA ARG A 236 -2.22 -4.05 -10.85
C ARG A 236 -0.74 -3.71 -10.65
N MET A 237 0.05 -4.69 -10.26
CA MET A 237 1.47 -4.54 -9.93
C MET A 237 2.40 -4.75 -11.14
N SER A 238 1.83 -4.97 -12.33
CA SER A 238 2.58 -5.13 -13.58
C SER A 238 2.96 -3.77 -14.19
N ASP A 239 3.65 -3.82 -15.32
CA ASP A 239 3.98 -2.66 -16.16
C ASP A 239 2.77 -2.03 -16.87
N LEU A 240 1.58 -2.56 -16.73
CA LEU A 240 0.31 -1.93 -17.13
C LEU A 240 -0.11 -0.84 -16.15
N GLY A 241 0.35 -0.94 -14.91
CA GLY A 241 0.13 0.01 -13.84
C GLY A 241 0.98 1.28 -13.97
N TYR A 242 1.50 1.75 -12.85
CA TYR A 242 2.33 2.95 -12.79
C TYR A 242 3.60 2.82 -13.62
N GLN A 243 3.64 3.49 -14.77
CA GLN A 243 4.86 3.69 -15.54
C GLN A 243 5.09 5.17 -15.79
N SER A 244 6.28 5.63 -15.46
CA SER A 244 6.73 7.00 -15.76
C SER A 244 8.14 6.96 -16.28
N ASN A 245 8.35 7.54 -17.46
CA ASN A 245 9.69 7.74 -18.00
C ASN A 245 10.56 8.60 -17.08
N ALA A 246 9.97 9.54 -16.36
CA ALA A 246 10.68 10.36 -15.38
C ALA A 246 11.22 9.53 -14.20
N GLN A 247 10.47 8.52 -13.76
CA GLN A 247 10.86 7.66 -12.64
C GLN A 247 11.63 6.39 -13.07
N ALA A 248 11.70 6.09 -14.37
CA ALA A 248 12.37 4.88 -14.87
C ALA A 248 13.85 4.78 -14.49
N GLY A 249 14.53 5.92 -14.34
CA GLY A 249 15.91 6.01 -13.86
C GLY A 249 16.05 6.19 -12.34
N LEU A 250 14.94 6.29 -11.61
CA LEU A 250 14.96 6.51 -10.17
C LEU A 250 14.95 5.17 -9.44
N THR A 251 16.10 4.78 -8.94
CA THR A 251 16.28 3.57 -8.12
C THR A 251 16.83 3.97 -6.76
N PRO A 252 15.96 4.32 -5.78
CA PRO A 252 16.44 4.64 -4.44
C PRO A 252 17.28 3.50 -3.87
N CYS A 253 18.40 3.88 -3.28
CA CYS A 253 19.30 2.92 -2.66
C CYS A 253 18.77 2.55 -1.27
N TYR A 254 18.51 1.26 -1.06
CA TYR A 254 18.07 0.74 0.24
C TYR A 254 19.22 0.11 1.04
N ASN A 255 20.46 0.48 0.76
CA ASN A 255 21.62 -0.01 1.51
C ASN A 255 21.76 0.66 2.89
N ASN A 256 21.36 1.92 2.99
CA ASN A 256 21.21 2.66 4.26
C ASN A 256 20.17 3.76 4.12
N LEU A 257 19.73 4.33 5.24
CA LEU A 257 18.70 5.37 5.27
C LEU A 257 19.14 6.64 4.56
N ASP A 258 20.38 7.07 4.74
CA ASP A 258 20.92 8.31 4.13
C ASP A 258 20.88 8.22 2.60
N SER A 259 21.33 7.10 2.02
CA SER A 259 21.29 6.87 0.58
C SER A 259 19.86 6.87 0.02
N TYR A 260 18.90 6.34 0.78
CA TYR A 260 17.50 6.38 0.42
C TYR A 260 16.96 7.82 0.40
N ILE A 261 17.23 8.57 1.47
CA ILE A 261 16.83 9.97 1.60
C ILE A 261 17.44 10.82 0.49
N ASP A 262 18.74 10.68 0.25
CA ASP A 262 19.46 11.44 -0.79
C ASP A 262 18.92 11.16 -2.19
N SER A 263 18.54 9.91 -2.48
CA SER A 263 17.91 9.54 -3.75
C SER A 263 16.58 10.29 -3.96
N LEU A 264 15.73 10.37 -2.93
CA LEU A 264 14.46 11.10 -3.01
C LEU A 264 14.65 12.62 -3.05
N ARG A 265 15.54 13.16 -2.21
CA ARG A 265 15.88 14.61 -2.23
C ARG A 265 16.36 15.06 -3.62
N LYS A 266 17.24 14.27 -4.22
CA LYS A 266 17.73 14.54 -5.58
C LYS A 266 16.58 14.52 -6.58
N ALA A 267 15.67 13.55 -6.51
CA ALA A 267 14.54 13.44 -7.44
C ALA A 267 13.54 14.61 -7.30
N VAL A 268 13.28 15.07 -6.07
CA VAL A 268 12.41 16.24 -5.80
C VAL A 268 13.08 17.57 -6.20
N ALA A 269 14.40 17.62 -6.26
CA ALA A 269 15.15 18.83 -6.60
C ALA A 269 15.63 18.90 -8.06
N THR A 270 15.53 17.80 -8.84
CA THR A 270 16.06 17.74 -10.21
C THR A 270 14.97 18.02 -11.23
N PRO A 271 15.06 19.10 -12.03
CA PRO A 271 14.13 19.38 -13.11
C PRO A 271 14.10 18.24 -14.15
N TYR A 272 12.92 17.94 -14.66
CA TYR A 272 12.71 16.98 -15.74
C TYR A 272 12.27 17.73 -17.00
N PRO A 273 13.05 17.70 -18.10
CA PRO A 273 12.82 18.55 -19.27
C PRO A 273 11.38 18.55 -19.81
N PRO A 274 10.70 17.38 -19.97
CA PRO A 274 9.30 17.39 -20.44
C PRO A 274 8.34 18.13 -19.50
N TYR A 275 8.60 18.12 -18.17
CA TYR A 275 7.75 18.86 -17.22
C TYR A 275 8.09 20.34 -17.18
N VAL A 276 9.37 20.71 -17.47
CA VAL A 276 9.78 22.11 -17.62
C VAL A 276 9.08 22.77 -18.81
N GLU A 277 8.93 22.04 -19.92
CA GLU A 277 8.21 22.55 -21.12
C GLU A 277 6.74 22.85 -20.83
N ILE A 278 6.10 22.09 -19.93
CA ILE A 278 4.72 22.30 -19.53
C ILE A 278 4.58 23.48 -18.56
N GLY A 279 5.58 23.66 -17.66
CA GLY A 279 5.55 24.64 -16.58
C GLY A 279 4.66 24.24 -15.41
N THR A 280 4.57 25.11 -14.42
CA THR A 280 3.72 24.91 -13.22
C THR A 280 2.31 25.47 -13.39
N HIS A 281 2.10 26.37 -14.36
CA HIS A 281 0.83 27.01 -14.65
C HIS A 281 0.44 26.85 -16.12
N LYS A 282 -0.86 26.78 -16.36
CA LYS A 282 -1.47 26.83 -17.68
C LYS A 282 -2.72 27.72 -17.59
N ASP A 283 -2.84 28.70 -18.49
CA ASP A 283 -3.95 29.65 -18.52
C ASP A 283 -4.18 30.38 -17.17
N GLY A 284 -3.10 30.62 -16.41
CA GLY A 284 -3.13 31.25 -15.08
C GLY A 284 -3.42 30.32 -13.91
N GLU A 285 -3.70 29.04 -14.17
CA GLU A 285 -4.04 28.04 -13.18
C GLU A 285 -2.86 27.10 -12.86
N TRP A 286 -2.68 26.75 -11.59
CA TRP A 286 -1.74 25.70 -11.18
C TRP A 286 -2.09 24.34 -11.80
N VAL A 287 -1.10 23.67 -12.42
CA VAL A 287 -1.26 22.33 -13.02
C VAL A 287 -0.34 21.29 -12.40
N GLN A 288 0.75 21.69 -11.75
CA GLN A 288 1.66 20.84 -10.97
C GLN A 288 2.46 21.69 -9.99
N LEU A 289 2.95 21.10 -8.89
CA LEU A 289 3.64 21.84 -7.84
C LEU A 289 5.04 22.33 -8.25
N ASN A 290 5.72 21.58 -9.11
CA ASN A 290 7.04 21.92 -9.67
C ASN A 290 7.25 21.14 -10.97
N THR A 291 8.39 21.35 -11.61
CA THR A 291 8.79 20.71 -12.87
C THR A 291 9.86 19.62 -12.68
N ASN A 292 10.06 19.16 -11.45
CA ASN A 292 11.08 18.18 -11.10
C ASN A 292 10.63 16.74 -11.39
N ILE A 293 11.55 15.77 -11.30
CA ILE A 293 11.26 14.34 -11.48
C ILE A 293 10.11 13.90 -10.56
N LEU A 294 10.12 14.35 -9.30
CA LEU A 294 9.02 14.18 -8.34
C LEU A 294 8.52 15.55 -7.88
N GLN A 295 7.22 15.71 -7.69
CA GLN A 295 6.64 16.89 -7.05
C GLN A 295 6.95 16.92 -5.55
N ILE A 296 6.75 15.76 -4.92
CA ILE A 296 7.02 15.50 -3.51
C ILE A 296 7.57 14.07 -3.37
N GLU A 297 8.19 13.77 -2.25
CA GLU A 297 8.77 12.45 -1.97
C GLU A 297 7.76 11.29 -2.04
N ASN A 298 6.49 11.55 -1.67
CA ASN A 298 5.41 10.54 -1.70
C ASN A 298 4.97 10.17 -3.12
N GLU A 299 5.36 10.91 -4.14
CA GLU A 299 5.08 10.58 -5.54
C GLU A 299 5.89 9.37 -6.02
N TYR A 300 7.03 9.06 -5.37
CA TYR A 300 7.79 7.87 -5.71
C TYR A 300 6.99 6.61 -5.43
N TYR A 301 6.74 5.82 -6.49
CA TYR A 301 6.04 4.56 -6.38
C TYR A 301 6.98 3.45 -5.89
N SER A 302 6.66 2.86 -4.74
CA SER A 302 7.41 1.75 -4.16
C SER A 302 6.48 0.73 -3.50
N ASN A 303 6.92 -0.54 -3.45
CA ASN A 303 6.17 -1.63 -2.84
C ASN A 303 6.17 -1.59 -1.30
N ILE A 304 7.17 -0.91 -0.75
CA ILE A 304 7.34 -0.71 0.70
C ILE A 304 8.08 0.61 0.93
N ARG A 305 7.71 1.31 2.00
CA ARG A 305 8.34 2.58 2.41
C ARG A 305 8.76 2.56 3.87
N PRO A 306 9.94 3.11 4.21
CA PRO A 306 10.23 3.50 5.59
C PRO A 306 9.38 4.72 5.95
N LYS A 307 8.79 4.71 7.13
CA LYS A 307 7.87 5.75 7.59
C LYS A 307 8.20 6.21 9.01
N ARG A 308 7.80 7.44 9.27
CA ARG A 308 7.73 8.03 10.61
C ARG A 308 6.55 8.96 10.70
N VAL A 309 5.83 8.95 11.83
CA VAL A 309 4.75 9.90 12.09
C VAL A 309 5.29 11.32 11.99
N THR A 310 4.65 12.14 11.18
CA THR A 310 5.01 13.55 10.95
C THR A 310 4.25 14.46 11.91
N TYR A 311 4.88 15.58 12.26
CA TYR A 311 4.18 16.70 12.90
C TYR A 311 3.45 17.54 11.85
N THR A 312 2.53 18.39 12.29
CA THR A 312 1.81 19.30 11.39
C THR A 312 2.79 20.18 10.59
N GLY A 313 2.67 20.14 9.27
CA GLY A 313 3.55 20.88 8.35
C GLY A 313 4.94 20.26 8.11
N GLU A 314 5.27 19.16 8.78
CA GLU A 314 6.54 18.46 8.58
C GLU A 314 6.47 17.53 7.35
N ARG A 315 7.52 17.55 6.52
CA ARG A 315 7.63 16.60 5.41
C ARG A 315 8.10 15.21 5.89
N PRO A 316 7.65 14.11 5.25
CA PRO A 316 8.09 12.75 5.60
C PRO A 316 9.61 12.57 5.67
N ILE A 317 10.36 13.13 4.73
CA ILE A 317 11.84 13.08 4.76
C ILE A 317 12.40 13.80 5.98
N GLN A 318 11.86 14.95 6.36
CA GLN A 318 12.31 15.69 7.55
C GLN A 318 12.13 14.84 8.82
N ALA A 319 10.99 14.17 8.96
CA ALA A 319 10.73 13.25 10.07
C ALA A 319 11.73 12.09 10.12
N LEU A 320 12.04 11.49 8.97
CA LEU A 320 13.02 10.40 8.87
C LEU A 320 14.43 10.86 9.22
N VAL A 321 14.87 12.03 8.74
CA VAL A 321 16.19 12.60 9.07
C VAL A 321 16.28 12.94 10.55
N ALA A 322 15.26 13.57 11.11
CA ALA A 322 15.28 14.02 12.51
C ALA A 322 15.19 12.88 13.51
N ARG A 323 14.36 11.86 13.24
CA ARG A 323 13.99 10.85 14.24
C ARG A 323 14.16 9.38 13.79
N GLY A 324 14.66 9.14 12.58
CA GLY A 324 14.86 7.79 12.01
C GLY A 324 13.54 7.09 11.64
N VAL A 325 13.64 5.83 11.24
CA VAL A 325 12.48 5.02 10.83
C VAL A 325 11.71 4.53 12.04
N GLN A 326 10.38 4.62 12.02
CA GLN A 326 9.49 4.15 13.08
C GLN A 326 8.70 2.90 12.69
N TYR A 327 8.27 2.81 11.45
CA TYR A 327 7.49 1.70 10.92
C TYR A 327 7.71 1.54 9.41
N VAL A 328 7.19 0.47 8.85
CA VAL A 328 7.15 0.25 7.39
C VAL A 328 5.72 0.22 6.89
N GLU A 329 5.52 0.72 5.68
CA GLU A 329 4.26 0.71 4.95
C GLU A 329 4.40 -0.23 3.75
N VAL A 330 3.79 -1.40 3.82
CA VAL A 330 3.66 -2.34 2.69
C VAL A 330 2.52 -1.87 1.78
N ARG A 331 2.79 -1.66 0.49
CA ARG A 331 1.85 -1.02 -0.46
C ARG A 331 1.40 -1.91 -1.61
N LEU A 332 1.99 -3.09 -1.74
CA LEU A 332 1.80 -3.96 -2.90
C LEU A 332 0.54 -4.86 -2.85
N LEU A 333 -0.17 -4.89 -1.72
CA LEU A 333 -1.25 -5.84 -1.53
C LEU A 333 -2.48 -5.50 -2.39
N ASP A 334 -2.94 -6.49 -3.16
CA ASP A 334 -4.22 -6.41 -3.85
C ASP A 334 -5.38 -6.52 -2.85
N ILE A 335 -6.47 -5.87 -3.19
CA ILE A 335 -7.75 -6.11 -2.52
C ILE A 335 -8.27 -7.48 -2.98
N ASN A 336 -8.48 -8.40 -2.04
CA ASN A 336 -9.11 -9.67 -2.33
C ASN A 336 -10.63 -9.46 -2.51
N PRO A 337 -11.19 -9.61 -3.73
CA PRO A 337 -12.58 -9.27 -3.99
C PRO A 337 -13.59 -10.21 -3.32
N PHE A 338 -13.14 -11.34 -2.80
CA PHE A 338 -14.01 -12.27 -2.06
C PHE A 338 -14.20 -11.91 -0.58
N LEU A 339 -13.43 -10.95 -0.08
CA LEU A 339 -13.43 -10.55 1.32
C LEU A 339 -14.08 -9.17 1.49
N PRO A 340 -15.03 -8.98 2.42
CA PRO A 340 -15.73 -7.71 2.60
C PRO A 340 -14.79 -6.51 2.80
N VAL A 341 -13.75 -6.67 3.63
CA VAL A 341 -12.74 -5.62 3.85
C VAL A 341 -11.48 -5.78 2.99
N GLY A 342 -11.45 -6.74 2.07
CA GLY A 342 -10.38 -6.95 1.10
C GLY A 342 -9.14 -7.68 1.61
N ILE A 343 -9.05 -7.94 2.90
CA ILE A 343 -7.98 -8.67 3.60
C ILE A 343 -8.59 -9.44 4.77
N ASP A 344 -8.00 -10.55 5.18
CA ASP A 344 -8.45 -11.34 6.32
C ASP A 344 -7.37 -11.50 7.40
N LEU A 345 -7.78 -12.05 8.54
CA LEU A 345 -6.90 -12.26 9.67
C LEU A 345 -5.78 -13.28 9.41
N PRO A 346 -6.00 -14.40 8.71
CA PRO A 346 -4.91 -15.27 8.31
C PRO A 346 -3.84 -14.57 7.46
N GLN A 347 -4.25 -13.71 6.51
CA GLN A 347 -3.31 -12.92 5.72
C GLN A 347 -2.52 -11.94 6.59
N ALA A 348 -3.19 -11.22 7.50
CA ALA A 348 -2.54 -10.27 8.42
C ALA A 348 -1.50 -10.98 9.31
N ARG A 349 -1.85 -12.12 9.92
CA ARG A 349 -0.93 -12.93 10.73
C ARG A 349 0.25 -13.48 9.94
N PHE A 350 0.03 -13.88 8.71
CA PHE A 350 1.14 -14.28 7.83
C PHE A 350 2.06 -13.09 7.52
N LEU A 351 1.49 -11.90 7.25
CA LEU A 351 2.29 -10.69 7.02
C LEU A 351 3.14 -10.34 8.24
N ASP A 352 2.63 -10.50 9.44
CA ASP A 352 3.41 -10.30 10.68
C ASP A 352 4.61 -11.25 10.76
N ALA A 353 4.38 -12.54 10.52
CA ALA A 353 5.46 -13.53 10.51
C ALA A 353 6.48 -13.25 9.39
N PHE A 354 6.02 -12.86 8.21
CA PHE A 354 6.86 -12.52 7.06
C PHE A 354 7.70 -11.25 7.31
N LEU A 355 7.08 -10.19 7.84
CA LEU A 355 7.77 -8.93 8.12
C LEU A 355 8.76 -9.07 9.28
N LEU A 356 8.39 -9.80 10.33
CA LEU A 356 9.30 -10.12 11.42
C LEU A 356 10.46 -11.01 10.93
N TYR A 357 10.21 -11.98 10.07
CA TYR A 357 11.27 -12.75 9.41
C TYR A 357 12.22 -11.84 8.62
N CYS A 358 11.69 -10.91 7.83
CA CYS A 358 12.49 -9.94 7.08
C CYS A 358 13.34 -9.05 8.00
N ALA A 359 12.84 -8.71 9.19
CA ALA A 359 13.56 -7.92 10.19
C ALA A 359 14.67 -8.71 10.90
N LEU A 360 14.43 -9.99 11.17
CA LEU A 360 15.34 -10.82 11.97
C LEU A 360 16.39 -11.56 11.13
N GLN A 361 16.09 -11.82 9.85
CA GLN A 361 16.99 -12.51 8.92
C GLN A 361 18.19 -11.61 8.58
N GLU A 362 19.33 -12.22 8.33
CA GLU A 362 20.48 -11.54 7.77
C GLU A 362 20.13 -10.81 6.47
N SER A 363 20.61 -9.58 6.33
CA SER A 363 20.29 -8.72 5.20
C SER A 363 21.55 -8.06 4.64
N PRO A 364 22.33 -8.74 3.81
CA PRO A 364 23.46 -8.12 3.13
C PRO A 364 23.01 -6.95 2.26
N GLN A 365 23.91 -5.99 2.03
CA GLN A 365 23.66 -4.88 1.11
C GLN A 365 23.41 -5.40 -0.30
N PHE A 366 22.61 -4.67 -1.06
CA PHE A 366 22.37 -4.99 -2.46
C PHE A 366 23.63 -4.76 -3.29
N GLU A 367 23.97 -5.76 -4.10
CA GLU A 367 24.85 -5.60 -5.24
C GLU A 367 24.06 -5.06 -6.45
N SER A 368 24.77 -4.40 -7.39
CA SER A 368 24.13 -3.72 -8.54
C SER A 368 23.22 -4.64 -9.38
N SER A 369 23.57 -5.92 -9.55
CA SER A 369 22.79 -6.89 -10.30
C SER A 369 21.58 -7.43 -9.54
N GLU A 370 21.65 -7.49 -8.21
CA GLU A 370 20.61 -8.08 -7.36
C GLU A 370 19.31 -7.26 -7.38
N CYS A 371 19.40 -5.92 -7.39
CA CYS A 371 18.21 -5.06 -7.50
C CYS A 371 17.43 -5.34 -8.79
N GLY A 372 18.12 -5.53 -9.91
CA GLY A 372 17.51 -5.89 -11.19
C GLY A 372 16.82 -7.25 -11.13
N ASN A 373 17.45 -8.24 -10.51
CA ASN A 373 16.89 -9.58 -10.33
C ASN A 373 15.63 -9.56 -9.45
N CYS A 374 15.64 -8.79 -8.34
CA CYS A 374 14.45 -8.64 -7.50
C CYS A 374 13.26 -8.05 -8.29
N THR A 375 13.51 -7.01 -9.09
CA THR A 375 12.47 -6.40 -9.93
C THR A 375 11.97 -7.37 -11.00
N SER A 376 12.88 -8.09 -11.68
CA SER A 376 12.53 -9.07 -12.70
C SER A 376 11.72 -10.23 -12.13
N ASN A 377 12.12 -10.78 -10.98
CA ASN A 377 11.37 -11.83 -10.30
C ASN A 377 9.96 -11.37 -9.93
N PHE A 378 9.85 -10.18 -9.36
CA PHE A 378 8.56 -9.60 -9.00
C PHE A 378 7.65 -9.48 -10.24
N LEU A 379 8.14 -8.88 -11.34
CA LEU A 379 7.39 -8.73 -12.59
C LEU A 379 7.01 -10.06 -13.22
N SER A 380 7.89 -11.06 -13.16
CA SER A 380 7.59 -12.41 -13.64
C SER A 380 6.44 -13.04 -12.85
N VAL A 381 6.43 -12.87 -11.54
CA VAL A 381 5.38 -13.45 -10.68
C VAL A 381 4.04 -12.73 -10.88
N VAL A 382 4.02 -11.41 -10.99
CA VAL A 382 2.75 -10.70 -11.19
C VAL A 382 2.10 -11.03 -12.52
N LYS A 383 2.88 -11.32 -13.57
CA LYS A 383 2.38 -11.68 -14.92
C LYS A 383 2.14 -13.17 -15.09
N GLU A 384 2.95 -14.03 -14.50
CA GLU A 384 2.98 -15.45 -14.78
C GLU A 384 3.16 -16.34 -13.53
N GLY A 385 2.93 -15.82 -12.33
CA GLY A 385 3.24 -16.51 -11.06
C GLY A 385 2.58 -17.87 -10.92
N ARG A 386 1.42 -18.09 -11.54
CA ARG A 386 0.71 -19.37 -11.52
C ARG A 386 1.14 -20.34 -12.63
N ARG A 387 2.05 -19.95 -13.52
CA ARG A 387 2.55 -20.83 -14.59
C ARG A 387 3.37 -21.97 -13.98
N PRO A 388 3.05 -23.24 -14.33
CA PRO A 388 3.85 -24.38 -13.89
C PRO A 388 5.31 -24.26 -14.30
N GLY A 389 6.23 -24.54 -13.37
CA GLY A 389 7.68 -24.54 -13.63
C GLY A 389 8.29 -23.15 -13.84
N LEU A 390 7.62 -22.05 -13.43
CA LEU A 390 8.18 -20.70 -13.50
C LEU A 390 9.50 -20.62 -12.75
N GLN A 391 10.55 -20.15 -13.44
CA GLN A 391 11.89 -19.98 -12.89
C GLN A 391 12.11 -18.53 -12.45
N LEU A 392 12.68 -18.35 -11.27
CA LEU A 392 13.11 -17.05 -10.71
C LEU A 392 14.63 -17.03 -10.56
N GLN A 393 15.21 -15.83 -10.49
CA GLN A 393 16.65 -15.64 -10.33
C GLN A 393 17.02 -15.47 -8.85
N ARG A 394 17.85 -16.37 -8.32
CA ARG A 394 18.40 -16.30 -6.95
C ARG A 394 19.92 -16.40 -7.00
N GLN A 395 20.61 -15.31 -6.69
CA GLN A 395 22.08 -15.25 -6.68
C GLN A 395 22.73 -15.78 -7.99
N GLY A 396 22.14 -15.39 -9.14
CA GLY A 396 22.64 -15.80 -10.45
C GLY A 396 22.23 -17.22 -10.89
N GLN A 397 21.41 -17.91 -10.13
CA GLN A 397 20.90 -19.24 -10.46
C GLN A 397 19.38 -19.21 -10.68
N ALA A 398 18.90 -19.98 -11.63
CA ALA A 398 17.47 -20.19 -11.83
C ALA A 398 16.96 -21.22 -10.82
N VAL A 399 15.88 -20.86 -10.11
CA VAL A 399 15.22 -21.71 -9.11
C VAL A 399 13.72 -21.72 -9.40
N GLU A 400 13.06 -22.87 -9.33
CA GLU A 400 11.62 -22.94 -9.51
C GLU A 400 10.89 -22.17 -8.40
N LEU A 401 9.87 -21.38 -8.79
CA LEU A 401 9.10 -20.53 -7.87
C LEU A 401 8.57 -21.34 -6.68
N LYS A 402 7.94 -22.51 -6.94
CA LYS A 402 7.32 -23.31 -5.87
C LYS A 402 8.35 -23.90 -4.89
N GLU A 403 9.51 -24.30 -5.39
CA GLU A 403 10.61 -24.79 -4.55
C GLU A 403 11.12 -23.67 -3.64
N TRP A 404 11.36 -22.48 -4.20
CA TRP A 404 11.83 -21.34 -3.41
C TRP A 404 10.75 -20.83 -2.46
N ALA A 405 9.47 -20.82 -2.87
CA ALA A 405 8.36 -20.46 -1.99
C ALA A 405 8.27 -21.40 -0.78
N ALA A 406 8.33 -22.72 -0.99
CA ALA A 406 8.32 -23.70 0.10
C ALA A 406 9.49 -23.49 1.05
N GLU A 407 10.71 -23.32 0.52
CA GLU A 407 11.91 -23.03 1.32
C GLU A 407 11.78 -21.76 2.16
N LEU A 408 11.18 -20.69 1.61
CA LEU A 408 10.95 -19.46 2.37
C LEU A 408 9.91 -19.65 3.47
N LEU A 409 8.82 -20.35 3.20
CA LEU A 409 7.81 -20.66 4.21
C LEU A 409 8.39 -21.51 5.36
N GLU A 410 9.26 -22.48 5.05
CA GLU A 410 9.99 -23.25 6.07
C GLU A 410 10.89 -22.37 6.94
N LYS A 411 11.53 -21.34 6.35
CA LYS A 411 12.35 -20.37 7.09
C LYS A 411 11.52 -19.40 7.93
N ILE A 412 10.29 -19.11 7.55
CA ILE A 412 9.35 -18.27 8.29
C ILE A 412 8.72 -19.04 9.46
N ALA A 413 8.60 -20.37 9.37
CA ALA A 413 7.92 -21.20 10.38
C ALA A 413 8.40 -20.98 11.83
N PRO A 414 9.70 -20.89 12.14
CA PRO A 414 10.14 -20.59 13.51
C PRO A 414 9.73 -19.20 14.00
N VAL A 415 9.56 -18.23 13.09
CA VAL A 415 9.07 -16.89 13.44
C VAL A 415 7.57 -16.94 13.74
N ALA A 416 6.78 -17.68 12.95
CA ALA A 416 5.36 -17.91 13.24
C ALA A 416 5.17 -18.61 14.59
N ALA A 417 5.98 -19.64 14.89
CA ALA A 417 5.98 -20.32 16.18
C ALA A 417 6.35 -19.40 17.35
N LEU A 418 7.29 -18.46 17.16
CA LEU A 418 7.62 -17.44 18.16
C LEU A 418 6.41 -16.52 18.42
N LEU A 419 5.72 -16.05 17.40
CA LEU A 419 4.51 -15.23 17.52
C LEU A 419 3.36 -16.01 18.20
N ASP A 420 3.23 -17.30 17.94
CA ASP A 420 2.27 -18.15 18.67
C ASP A 420 2.61 -18.28 20.16
N GLN A 421 3.89 -18.29 20.54
CA GLN A 421 4.30 -18.23 21.95
C GLN A 421 3.95 -16.89 22.59
N VAL A 422 4.07 -15.78 21.84
CA VAL A 422 3.74 -14.43 22.30
C VAL A 422 2.26 -14.29 22.58
N HIS A 423 1.41 -14.67 21.62
CA HIS A 423 -0.03 -14.44 21.66
C HIS A 423 -0.83 -15.62 22.24
N GLY A 424 -0.18 -16.77 22.42
CA GLY A 424 -0.82 -18.02 22.80
C GLY A 424 -1.55 -18.69 21.62
N GLY A 425 -1.60 -20.02 21.67
CA GLY A 425 -2.26 -20.80 20.59
C GLY A 425 -1.34 -21.13 19.42
N ASP A 426 -1.90 -21.22 18.22
CA ASP A 426 -1.23 -21.68 16.99
C ASP A 426 -1.69 -20.90 15.73
N ALA A 427 -2.17 -19.69 15.92
CA ALA A 427 -2.84 -18.94 14.87
C ALA A 427 -1.91 -18.45 13.75
N HIS A 428 -0.66 -18.11 14.08
CA HIS A 428 0.35 -17.72 13.08
C HIS A 428 0.86 -18.94 12.32
N SER A 429 1.09 -20.06 13.01
CA SER A 429 1.46 -21.32 12.36
C SER A 429 0.36 -21.82 11.43
N LYS A 430 -0.92 -21.73 11.81
CA LYS A 430 -2.05 -22.04 10.92
C LYS A 430 -2.11 -21.11 9.70
N ALA A 431 -1.91 -19.82 9.89
CA ALA A 431 -1.86 -18.85 8.80
C ALA A 431 -0.72 -19.18 7.81
N LEU A 432 0.41 -19.69 8.31
CA LEU A 432 1.52 -20.18 7.49
C LEU A 432 1.14 -21.47 6.75
N ASP A 433 0.44 -22.42 7.40
CA ASP A 433 -0.03 -23.67 6.79
C ASP A 433 -0.97 -23.40 5.60
N ASP A 434 -1.83 -22.38 5.71
CA ASP A 434 -2.67 -21.92 4.60
C ASP A 434 -1.83 -21.49 3.39
N GLN A 435 -0.65 -20.91 3.60
CA GLN A 435 0.23 -20.52 2.51
C GLN A 435 0.97 -21.72 1.91
N PHE A 436 1.38 -22.69 2.72
CA PHE A 436 1.89 -23.97 2.21
C PHE A 436 0.84 -24.69 1.33
N ALA A 437 -0.43 -24.65 1.73
CA ALA A 437 -1.51 -25.20 0.93
C ALA A 437 -1.61 -24.53 -0.45
N LYS A 438 -1.48 -23.19 -0.55
CA LYS A 438 -1.47 -22.45 -1.82
C LYS A 438 -0.26 -22.77 -2.69
N VAL A 439 0.92 -22.99 -2.11
CA VAL A 439 2.13 -23.42 -2.85
C VAL A 439 1.94 -24.82 -3.42
N LYS A 440 1.30 -25.72 -2.67
CA LYS A 440 0.99 -27.07 -3.11
C LYS A 440 -0.08 -27.09 -4.20
N ASP A 441 -1.16 -26.33 -3.98
CA ASP A 441 -2.30 -26.20 -4.87
C ASP A 441 -2.57 -24.74 -5.23
N VAL A 442 -2.12 -24.34 -6.40
CA VAL A 442 -2.23 -22.96 -6.90
C VAL A 442 -3.69 -22.51 -7.10
N SER A 443 -4.65 -23.45 -7.22
CA SER A 443 -6.06 -23.12 -7.36
C SER A 443 -6.64 -22.45 -6.10
N LEU A 444 -5.96 -22.57 -4.97
CA LEU A 444 -6.34 -21.93 -3.70
C LEU A 444 -5.94 -20.45 -3.64
N THR A 445 -5.10 -19.96 -4.56
CA THR A 445 -4.71 -18.56 -4.60
C THR A 445 -5.87 -17.65 -5.00
N PRO A 446 -5.94 -16.41 -4.48
CA PRO A 446 -7.02 -15.48 -4.84
C PRO A 446 -7.11 -15.23 -6.35
N SER A 447 -5.98 -15.06 -7.03
CA SER A 447 -5.97 -14.82 -8.49
C SER A 447 -6.53 -16.00 -9.29
N ALA A 448 -6.26 -17.25 -8.88
CA ALA A 448 -6.85 -18.42 -9.50
C ALA A 448 -8.37 -18.47 -9.29
N LYS A 449 -8.82 -18.18 -8.05
CA LYS A 449 -10.24 -18.13 -7.70
C LYS A 449 -11.01 -17.06 -8.48
N VAL A 450 -10.41 -15.89 -8.73
CA VAL A 450 -11.02 -14.83 -9.55
C VAL A 450 -11.32 -15.33 -10.94
N LEU A 451 -10.33 -15.89 -11.66
CA LEU A 451 -10.56 -16.41 -13.00
C LEU A 451 -11.51 -17.61 -13.02
N ALA A 452 -11.41 -18.50 -12.05
CA ALA A 452 -12.33 -19.64 -11.92
C ALA A 452 -13.79 -19.17 -11.75
N SER A 453 -14.02 -18.20 -10.85
CA SER A 453 -15.36 -17.65 -10.61
C SER A 453 -15.94 -16.95 -11.84
N MET A 454 -15.13 -16.12 -12.53
CA MET A 454 -15.56 -15.46 -13.77
C MET A 454 -15.93 -16.49 -14.85
N THR A 455 -15.13 -17.54 -14.99
CA THR A 455 -15.37 -18.61 -15.98
C THR A 455 -16.62 -19.41 -15.65
N GLU A 456 -16.79 -19.82 -14.39
CA GLU A 456 -17.92 -20.60 -13.91
C GLU A 456 -19.26 -19.88 -14.14
N HIS A 457 -19.31 -18.59 -13.82
CA HIS A 457 -20.51 -17.77 -13.97
C HIS A 457 -20.65 -17.13 -15.35
N LYS A 458 -19.66 -17.28 -16.23
CA LYS A 458 -19.59 -16.63 -17.55
C LYS A 458 -19.75 -15.11 -17.46
N GLU A 459 -19.05 -14.52 -16.51
CA GLU A 459 -19.10 -13.09 -16.20
C GLU A 459 -17.90 -12.35 -16.79
N SER A 460 -18.13 -11.13 -17.29
CA SER A 460 -17.07 -10.17 -17.51
C SER A 460 -16.44 -9.74 -16.18
N PHE A 461 -15.26 -9.09 -16.26
CA PHE A 461 -14.61 -8.53 -15.07
C PHE A 461 -15.56 -7.58 -14.31
N ALA A 462 -16.27 -6.70 -15.02
CA ALA A 462 -17.21 -5.76 -14.41
C ALA A 462 -18.39 -6.46 -13.72
N GLN A 463 -18.97 -7.50 -14.34
CA GLN A 463 -20.07 -8.28 -13.78
C GLN A 463 -19.64 -9.04 -12.52
N PHE A 464 -18.52 -9.74 -12.58
CA PHE A 464 -17.93 -10.41 -11.42
C PHE A 464 -17.70 -9.43 -10.26
N SER A 465 -17.04 -8.32 -10.54
CA SER A 465 -16.70 -7.33 -9.54
C SER A 465 -17.92 -6.67 -8.91
N MET A 466 -18.95 -6.37 -9.72
CA MET A 466 -20.19 -5.80 -9.21
C MET A 466 -20.95 -6.79 -8.35
N ARG A 467 -21.01 -8.08 -8.72
CA ARG A 467 -21.62 -9.13 -7.90
C ARG A 467 -20.94 -9.23 -6.53
N GLN A 468 -19.60 -9.20 -6.47
CA GLN A 468 -18.87 -9.19 -5.20
C GLN A 468 -19.16 -7.91 -4.40
N SER A 469 -19.15 -6.75 -5.05
CA SER A 469 -19.43 -5.46 -4.41
C SER A 469 -20.84 -5.40 -3.81
N GLN A 470 -21.84 -5.94 -4.51
CA GLN A 470 -23.22 -6.05 -4.01
C GLN A 470 -23.31 -6.98 -2.80
N ALA A 471 -22.70 -8.16 -2.84
CA ALA A 471 -22.67 -9.09 -1.72
C ALA A 471 -22.03 -8.47 -0.47
N HIS A 472 -20.95 -7.70 -0.65
CA HIS A 472 -20.31 -6.99 0.47
C HIS A 472 -21.17 -5.84 0.99
N ALA A 473 -21.87 -5.12 0.12
CA ALA A 473 -22.82 -4.07 0.53
C ALA A 473 -23.96 -4.65 1.38
N GLU A 474 -24.53 -5.81 0.99
CA GLU A 474 -25.52 -6.53 1.77
C GLU A 474 -24.97 -6.91 3.14
N TYR A 475 -23.77 -7.52 3.18
CA TYR A 475 -23.11 -7.89 4.45
C TYR A 475 -22.99 -6.70 5.42
N PHE A 476 -22.57 -5.52 4.94
CA PHE A 476 -22.40 -4.34 5.79
C PHE A 476 -23.73 -3.68 6.18
N ARG A 477 -24.74 -3.68 5.29
CA ARG A 477 -26.06 -3.09 5.55
C ARG A 477 -26.91 -3.95 6.48
N ASP A 478 -26.80 -5.29 6.38
CA ASP A 478 -27.55 -6.22 7.21
C ASP A 478 -27.08 -6.27 8.67
N THR A 479 -25.86 -5.83 8.93
CA THR A 479 -25.28 -5.78 10.28
C THR A 479 -24.79 -4.36 10.59
N PRO A 480 -25.70 -3.41 10.86
CA PRO A 480 -25.34 -2.04 11.13
C PRO A 480 -24.50 -1.90 12.42
N LEU A 481 -23.81 -0.79 12.56
CA LEU A 481 -23.08 -0.45 13.77
C LEU A 481 -23.99 -0.40 15.00
N SER A 482 -23.41 -0.58 16.18
CA SER A 482 -24.09 -0.23 17.43
C SER A 482 -24.41 1.27 17.43
N GLN A 483 -25.43 1.69 18.22
CA GLN A 483 -25.76 3.12 18.34
C GLN A 483 -24.58 3.93 18.88
N GLU A 484 -23.75 3.36 19.76
CA GLU A 484 -22.56 4.00 20.32
C GLU A 484 -21.50 4.21 19.24
N ASP A 485 -21.15 3.16 18.49
CA ASP A 485 -20.16 3.25 17.39
C ASP A 485 -20.64 4.24 16.31
N GLN A 486 -21.92 4.16 15.92
CA GLN A 486 -22.51 5.06 14.93
C GLN A 486 -22.38 6.52 15.38
N ALA A 487 -22.74 6.82 16.62
CA ALA A 487 -22.64 8.16 17.18
C ALA A 487 -21.18 8.66 17.28
N ALA A 488 -20.24 7.76 17.60
CA ALA A 488 -18.82 8.10 17.65
C ALA A 488 -18.27 8.48 16.27
N PHE A 489 -18.60 7.73 15.22
CA PHE A 489 -18.22 8.07 13.83
C PHE A 489 -18.86 9.37 13.35
N GLU A 490 -20.14 9.59 13.65
CA GLU A 490 -20.85 10.84 13.29
C GLU A 490 -20.25 12.06 14.00
N ALA A 491 -19.87 11.91 15.27
CA ALA A 491 -19.19 12.97 16.01
C ALA A 491 -17.80 13.27 15.42
N LYS A 492 -17.03 12.24 15.03
CA LYS A 492 -15.74 12.40 14.37
C LYS A 492 -15.88 13.07 13.00
N ALA A 493 -16.84 12.66 12.20
CA ALA A 493 -17.13 13.29 10.90
C ALA A 493 -17.46 14.77 11.06
N LYS A 494 -18.35 15.12 12.00
CA LYS A 494 -18.69 16.50 12.30
C LYS A 494 -17.50 17.31 12.81
N GLN A 495 -16.68 16.72 13.68
CA GLN A 495 -15.48 17.38 14.21
C GLN A 495 -14.49 17.68 13.09
N SER A 496 -14.27 16.75 12.18
CA SER A 496 -13.35 16.95 11.04
C SER A 496 -13.78 18.10 10.11
N LEU A 497 -15.08 18.28 9.90
CA LEU A 497 -15.59 19.43 9.13
C LEU A 497 -15.31 20.77 9.85
N LEU A 498 -15.43 20.80 11.18
CA LEU A 498 -15.08 21.99 11.97
C LEU A 498 -13.57 22.28 11.92
N GLU A 499 -12.74 21.26 11.97
CA GLU A 499 -11.28 21.38 11.86
C GLU A 499 -10.84 21.88 10.48
N GLN A 500 -11.48 21.41 9.40
CA GLN A 500 -11.25 21.96 8.08
C GLN A 500 -11.62 23.43 8.01
N ALA A 501 -12.81 23.81 8.50
CA ALA A 501 -13.25 25.20 8.50
C ALA A 501 -12.34 26.11 9.33
N GLU A 502 -11.77 25.63 10.41
CA GLU A 502 -10.78 26.37 11.21
C GLU A 502 -9.45 26.51 10.47
N THR A 503 -8.97 25.43 9.85
CA THR A 503 -7.76 25.45 9.02
C THR A 503 -7.87 26.46 7.89
N GLU A 504 -9.02 26.53 7.21
CA GLU A 504 -9.29 27.48 6.14
C GLU A 504 -9.26 28.94 6.61
N LYS A 505 -9.65 29.21 7.86
CA LYS A 505 -9.56 30.56 8.45
C LYS A 505 -8.14 30.94 8.86
N ILE A 506 -7.36 29.98 9.35
CA ILE A 506 -5.98 30.22 9.84
C ILE A 506 -5.00 30.35 8.67
N GLU A 507 -5.18 29.54 7.63
CA GLU A 507 -4.29 29.50 6.46
C GLU A 507 -4.70 30.52 5.37
N GLU A 508 -5.22 31.66 5.74
CA GLU A 508 -5.42 32.79 4.82
C GLU A 508 -4.05 33.37 4.39
N GLY A 509 -3.63 33.05 3.17
CA GLY A 509 -2.35 33.55 2.66
C GLY A 509 -2.17 33.25 1.17
N ASP A 510 -1.11 33.83 0.62
CA ASP A 510 -0.73 33.66 -0.78
C ASP A 510 -0.26 32.20 -1.01
N PHE A 511 -1.01 31.47 -1.82
CA PHE A 511 -0.71 30.07 -2.14
C PHE A 511 0.65 29.90 -2.85
N ASP A 512 1.05 30.85 -3.69
CA ASP A 512 2.34 30.81 -4.39
C ASP A 512 3.50 30.88 -3.38
N LEU A 513 3.37 31.73 -2.37
CA LEU A 513 4.36 31.82 -1.28
C LEU A 513 4.38 30.55 -0.42
N PHE A 514 3.20 29.97 -0.18
CA PHE A 514 3.10 28.71 0.56
C PHE A 514 3.80 27.58 -0.19
N VAL A 515 3.55 27.40 -1.49
CA VAL A 515 4.20 26.38 -2.33
C VAL A 515 5.71 26.63 -2.39
N ALA A 516 6.16 27.88 -2.56
CA ALA A 516 7.58 28.21 -2.58
C ALA A 516 8.29 27.84 -1.26
N SER A 517 7.66 28.13 -0.11
CA SER A 517 8.16 27.76 1.21
C SER A 517 8.19 26.23 1.39
N TYR A 518 7.14 25.55 0.99
CA TYR A 518 7.04 24.09 1.04
C TYR A 518 8.15 23.42 0.20
N GLN A 519 8.41 23.92 -1.02
CA GLN A 519 9.50 23.42 -1.87
C GLN A 519 10.88 23.71 -1.27
N ALA A 520 11.09 24.89 -0.72
CA ALA A 520 12.37 25.26 -0.11
C ALA A 520 12.70 24.41 1.13
N SER A 521 11.70 23.92 1.86
CA SER A 521 11.90 23.15 3.09
C SER A 521 12.68 21.85 2.88
N ILE A 522 12.66 21.26 1.69
CA ILE A 522 13.43 20.05 1.39
C ILE A 522 14.93 20.34 1.24
N LEU A 523 15.28 21.54 0.77
CA LEU A 523 16.67 21.97 0.58
C LEU A 523 17.31 22.38 1.91
N ALA A 524 16.49 22.75 2.90
CA ALA A 524 16.95 23.16 4.23
C ALA A 524 17.31 21.97 5.14
N ILE A 525 17.09 20.73 4.70
CA ILE A 525 17.48 19.54 5.45
C ILE A 525 19.00 19.40 5.36
N SER A 526 19.73 19.86 6.38
CA SER A 526 21.16 19.57 6.53
C SER A 526 21.35 18.11 6.98
N ASN A 527 22.35 17.47 6.42
CA ASN A 527 22.74 16.09 6.79
C ASN A 527 23.22 16.02 8.24
#